data_ecd04212b48fb38ba8875010631deadc
#
_entry.id   ecd04212b48fb38ba8875010631deadc
#
_cell.length_a   1.000
_cell.length_b   1.000
_cell.length_c   1.000
_cell.angle_alpha   90.00
_cell.angle_beta   90.00
_cell.angle_gamma   90.00
#
_symmetry.space_group_name_H-M   'P 1'
#
loop_
_entity.id
_entity.type
_entity.pdbx_description
1 polymer ?
#
loop_
_entity_poly.entity_id
_entity_poly.type
_entity_poly.pdbx_seq_one_letter_code
_entity_poly.pdbx_strand_id
1 'polypeptide(L)'
;MNFTHQAIMDRIEEFYQAMGGTMEKVAGDIYVLDGPPPDEIKLEELQGEDCEVLELREEHAKAIHDLYPANDMESVKVFERLIRALPAYGVFSGGQLAAWMVQSYYGAMFSMQTRPEFRRKGFGIHLAQCLTRSVRNRGYIPFVVIRPENDASLSLYNKLGFKRSYPTVRAILHPPSESEAPEGNIEPNNESNESKQEEEQ
;
A
#
# COMPACT_ATOMS: atom_id res chain seq x y z
N MET A 1 4.13 -6.10 -7.61
CA MET A 1 5.17 -5.70 -6.61
C MET A 1 4.72 -4.44 -5.92
N ASN A 2 4.84 -4.37 -4.60
CA ASN A 2 4.54 -3.16 -3.85
C ASN A 2 5.65 -2.11 -3.97
N PHE A 3 5.46 -0.97 -3.35
CA PHE A 3 6.34 0.19 -3.46
C PHE A 3 7.82 -0.17 -3.25
N THR A 4 8.57 -0.10 -4.33
CA THR A 4 10.01 -0.40 -4.40
C THR A 4 10.73 0.88 -4.78
N HIS A 5 11.94 1.09 -4.25
CA HIS A 5 12.76 2.24 -4.63
C HIS A 5 12.94 2.29 -6.16
N GLN A 6 12.81 3.49 -6.74
CA GLN A 6 12.83 3.69 -8.20
C GLN A 6 14.02 3.00 -8.87
N ALA A 7 15.24 3.21 -8.37
CA ALA A 7 16.44 2.65 -8.98
C ALA A 7 16.48 1.10 -8.98
N ILE A 8 15.83 0.46 -7.99
CA ILE A 8 15.70 -1.00 -7.95
C ILE A 8 14.66 -1.44 -8.99
N MET A 9 13.54 -0.72 -9.07
CA MET A 9 12.49 -1.01 -10.04
C MET A 9 12.97 -0.90 -11.48
N ASP A 10 13.79 0.10 -11.79
CA ASP A 10 14.37 0.30 -13.12
C ASP A 10 15.22 -0.93 -13.54
N ARG A 11 16.01 -1.49 -12.62
CA ARG A 11 16.79 -2.73 -12.87
C ARG A 11 15.90 -3.96 -13.05
N ILE A 12 14.82 -4.06 -12.26
CA ILE A 12 13.85 -5.15 -12.40
C ILE A 12 13.15 -5.05 -13.76
N GLU A 13 12.82 -3.85 -14.19
CA GLU A 13 12.18 -3.61 -15.49
C GLU A 13 13.10 -4.02 -16.65
N GLU A 14 14.37 -3.59 -16.64
CA GLU A 14 15.37 -3.99 -17.65
C GLU A 14 15.45 -5.52 -17.77
N PHE A 15 15.56 -6.20 -16.63
CA PHE A 15 15.63 -7.66 -16.58
C PHE A 15 14.35 -8.32 -17.10
N TYR A 16 13.17 -7.80 -16.67
CA TYR A 16 11.89 -8.39 -17.03
C TYR A 16 11.53 -8.19 -18.51
N GLN A 17 11.87 -7.03 -19.06
CA GLN A 17 11.74 -6.75 -20.50
C GLN A 17 12.65 -7.63 -21.34
N ALA A 18 13.89 -7.89 -20.88
CA ALA A 18 14.82 -8.80 -21.57
C ALA A 18 14.28 -10.25 -21.68
N MET A 19 13.35 -10.63 -20.80
CA MET A 19 12.64 -11.92 -20.85
C MET A 19 11.34 -11.87 -21.66
N GLY A 20 11.03 -10.75 -22.33
CA GLY A 20 9.80 -10.56 -23.09
C GLY A 20 8.57 -10.17 -22.26
N GLY A 21 8.74 -9.88 -20.97
CA GLY A 21 7.67 -9.43 -20.10
C GLY A 21 7.40 -7.92 -20.21
N THR A 22 6.21 -7.48 -19.78
CA THR A 22 5.85 -6.06 -19.71
C THR A 22 5.48 -5.65 -18.28
N MET A 23 5.52 -4.35 -18.00
CA MET A 23 5.31 -3.83 -16.66
C MET A 23 4.45 -2.56 -16.68
N GLU A 24 3.39 -2.55 -15.88
CA GLU A 24 2.64 -1.34 -15.58
C GLU A 24 3.16 -0.72 -14.28
N LYS A 25 3.50 0.57 -14.32
CA LYS A 25 4.11 1.28 -13.19
C LYS A 25 3.24 2.42 -12.69
N VAL A 26 3.17 2.55 -11.36
CA VAL A 26 2.57 3.69 -10.68
C VAL A 26 3.63 4.31 -9.78
N ALA A 27 4.02 5.54 -10.10
CA ALA A 27 4.99 6.30 -9.31
C ALA A 27 4.39 6.80 -8.00
N GLY A 28 5.24 6.94 -6.99
CA GLY A 28 4.90 7.55 -5.71
C GLY A 28 6.16 8.00 -5.00
N ASP A 29 6.02 8.98 -4.12
CA ASP A 29 7.10 9.41 -3.24
C ASP A 29 6.82 8.97 -1.80
N ILE A 30 7.83 8.50 -1.10
CA ILE A 30 7.75 8.23 0.33
C ILE A 30 8.00 9.53 1.08
N TYR A 31 7.04 9.88 1.94
CA TYR A 31 7.13 10.97 2.89
C TYR A 31 7.19 10.41 4.31
N VAL A 32 8.16 10.84 5.08
CA VAL A 32 8.47 10.33 6.42
C VAL A 32 8.37 11.45 7.45
N LEU A 33 7.83 11.13 8.63
CA LEU A 33 7.91 12.00 9.79
C LEU A 33 8.98 11.49 10.76
N ASP A 34 10.15 12.13 10.74
CA ASP A 34 11.28 11.81 11.64
C ASP A 34 11.32 12.72 12.87
N GLY A 35 10.46 13.72 12.95
CA GLY A 35 10.33 14.64 14.08
C GLY A 35 9.38 14.14 15.18
N PRO A 36 9.09 14.95 16.21
CA PRO A 36 8.04 14.66 17.17
C PRO A 36 6.68 14.50 16.47
N PRO A 37 5.75 13.74 17.05
CA PRO A 37 4.40 13.65 16.49
C PRO A 37 3.77 15.06 16.47
N PRO A 38 2.90 15.34 15.50
CA PRO A 38 2.17 16.59 15.48
C PRO A 38 1.32 16.74 16.76
N ASP A 39 1.09 17.98 17.16
CA ASP A 39 0.24 18.31 18.29
C ASP A 39 -1.16 17.70 18.13
N GLU A 40 -1.80 17.41 19.27
CA GLU A 40 -3.16 16.86 19.26
C GLU A 40 -4.14 17.93 18.79
N ILE A 41 -4.84 17.66 17.70
CA ILE A 41 -6.03 18.46 17.40
C ILE A 41 -7.11 18.10 18.41
N LYS A 42 -7.65 19.09 19.08
CA LYS A 42 -8.75 18.88 19.98
C LYS A 42 -9.98 18.46 19.18
N LEU A 43 -10.71 17.46 19.66
CA LEU A 43 -11.96 16.99 19.04
C LEU A 43 -12.96 18.14 18.79
N GLU A 44 -12.92 19.18 19.64
CA GLU A 44 -13.69 20.41 19.52
C GLU A 44 -13.41 21.22 18.25
N GLU A 45 -12.27 20.98 17.60
CA GLU A 45 -11.89 21.60 16.31
C GLU A 45 -12.48 20.87 15.10
N LEU A 46 -13.07 19.68 15.29
CA LEU A 46 -13.77 18.97 14.22
C LEU A 46 -15.12 19.65 13.95
N GLN A 47 -15.28 20.15 12.73
CA GLN A 47 -16.54 20.74 12.29
C GLN A 47 -17.57 19.63 12.01
N GLY A 48 -18.49 19.40 12.92
CA GLY A 48 -19.59 18.45 12.77
C GLY A 48 -20.32 18.21 14.08
N GLU A 49 -21.62 18.03 14.01
CA GLU A 49 -22.44 17.59 15.14
C GLU A 49 -22.13 16.12 15.42
N ASP A 50 -21.97 15.75 16.69
CA ASP A 50 -21.73 14.38 17.16
C ASP A 50 -20.60 13.65 16.41
N CYS A 51 -19.42 14.30 16.30
CA CYS A 51 -18.25 13.66 15.70
C CYS A 51 -17.43 12.92 16.76
N GLU A 52 -17.12 11.65 16.49
CA GLU A 52 -16.27 10.82 17.31
C GLU A 52 -15.14 10.24 16.47
N VAL A 53 -13.95 10.09 17.08
CA VAL A 53 -12.83 9.34 16.48
C VAL A 53 -12.68 8.03 17.22
N LEU A 54 -12.90 6.94 16.51
CA LEU A 54 -12.86 5.60 17.07
C LEU A 54 -11.89 4.70 16.29
N GLU A 55 -11.36 3.70 16.97
CA GLU A 55 -10.69 2.60 16.30
C GLU A 55 -11.68 1.84 15.39
N LEU A 56 -11.24 1.53 14.19
CA LEU A 56 -12.04 0.75 13.26
C LEU A 56 -12.14 -0.71 13.72
N ARG A 57 -13.24 -1.38 13.34
CA ARG A 57 -13.47 -2.80 13.54
C ARG A 57 -13.61 -3.49 12.19
N GLU A 58 -13.44 -4.81 12.17
CA GLU A 58 -13.53 -5.62 10.94
C GLU A 58 -14.82 -5.38 10.16
N GLU A 59 -15.94 -5.11 10.84
CA GLU A 59 -17.23 -4.79 10.22
C GLU A 59 -17.18 -3.56 9.28
N HIS A 60 -16.22 -2.64 9.48
CA HIS A 60 -16.05 -1.46 8.64
C HIS A 60 -15.24 -1.75 7.36
N ALA A 61 -14.58 -2.91 7.29
CA ALA A 61 -13.68 -3.27 6.19
C ALA A 61 -14.36 -3.22 4.81
N LYS A 62 -15.60 -3.71 4.72
CA LYS A 62 -16.33 -3.72 3.45
C LYS A 62 -16.60 -2.31 2.95
N ALA A 63 -17.06 -1.40 3.81
CA ALA A 63 -17.34 -0.01 3.43
C ALA A 63 -16.08 0.75 3.00
N ILE A 64 -14.94 0.44 3.64
CA ILE A 64 -13.63 1.01 3.30
C ILE A 64 -13.16 0.48 1.95
N HIS A 65 -13.24 -0.84 1.74
CA HIS A 65 -12.86 -1.50 0.50
C HIS A 65 -13.68 -0.98 -0.69
N ASP A 66 -15.00 -0.89 -0.57
CA ASP A 66 -15.89 -0.47 -1.66
C ASP A 66 -15.57 0.94 -2.18
N LEU A 67 -15.00 1.79 -1.33
CA LEU A 67 -14.60 3.17 -1.67
C LEU A 67 -13.09 3.31 -1.92
N TYR A 68 -12.31 2.24 -1.79
CA TYR A 68 -10.88 2.27 -2.05
C TYR A 68 -10.61 2.33 -3.57
N PRO A 69 -9.84 3.32 -4.07
CA PRO A 69 -9.65 3.51 -5.52
C PRO A 69 -8.99 2.35 -6.26
N ALA A 70 -8.29 1.47 -5.53
CA ALA A 70 -7.63 0.28 -6.07
C ALA A 70 -8.23 -0.99 -5.43
N ASN A 71 -9.54 -1.05 -5.31
CA ASN A 71 -10.26 -2.16 -4.68
C ASN A 71 -10.21 -3.46 -5.49
N ASP A 72 -9.88 -3.40 -6.77
CA ASP A 72 -9.60 -4.53 -7.65
C ASP A 72 -8.28 -5.25 -7.30
N MET A 73 -7.36 -4.57 -6.60
CA MET A 73 -6.04 -5.09 -6.26
C MET A 73 -5.94 -5.66 -4.84
N GLU A 74 -6.88 -5.32 -3.97
CA GLU A 74 -6.90 -5.74 -2.57
C GLU A 74 -8.29 -6.30 -2.23
N SER A 75 -8.36 -7.41 -1.55
CA SER A 75 -9.64 -7.99 -1.14
C SER A 75 -10.15 -7.39 0.18
N VAL A 76 -11.47 -7.49 0.41
CA VAL A 76 -12.08 -7.13 1.71
C VAL A 76 -11.39 -7.84 2.88
N LYS A 77 -10.99 -9.10 2.70
CA LYS A 77 -10.28 -9.89 3.73
C LYS A 77 -8.92 -9.30 4.10
N VAL A 78 -8.25 -8.59 3.19
CA VAL A 78 -7.03 -7.87 3.51
C VAL A 78 -7.34 -6.72 4.47
N PHE A 79 -8.37 -5.91 4.18
CA PHE A 79 -8.79 -4.82 5.08
C PHE A 79 -9.24 -5.33 6.45
N GLU A 80 -9.99 -6.43 6.53
CA GLU A 80 -10.36 -7.08 7.80
C GLU A 80 -9.12 -7.43 8.64
N ARG A 81 -8.11 -8.05 8.01
CA ARG A 81 -6.86 -8.41 8.68
C ARG A 81 -6.04 -7.20 9.12
N LEU A 82 -5.97 -6.16 8.27
CA LEU A 82 -5.27 -4.92 8.60
C LEU A 82 -5.91 -4.24 9.82
N ILE A 83 -7.23 -4.05 9.80
CA ILE A 83 -8.00 -3.41 10.88
C ILE A 83 -7.87 -4.18 12.20
N ARG A 84 -7.85 -5.52 12.14
CA ARG A 84 -7.68 -6.35 13.35
C ARG A 84 -6.26 -6.28 13.95
N ALA A 85 -5.24 -6.19 13.10
CA ALA A 85 -3.84 -6.35 13.53
C ALA A 85 -3.06 -5.05 13.67
N LEU A 86 -3.48 -3.99 12.99
CA LEU A 86 -2.74 -2.73 12.86
C LEU A 86 -3.62 -1.54 13.22
N PRO A 87 -3.02 -0.39 13.59
CA PRO A 87 -3.77 0.82 13.86
C PRO A 87 -4.66 1.24 12.68
N ALA A 88 -5.91 1.49 12.96
CA ALA A 88 -6.90 1.93 12.00
C ALA A 88 -7.94 2.79 12.71
N TYR A 89 -8.21 3.99 12.19
CA TYR A 89 -9.11 4.95 12.81
C TYR A 89 -10.16 5.45 11.85
N GLY A 90 -11.35 5.71 12.37
CA GLY A 90 -12.45 6.35 11.65
C GLY A 90 -13.01 7.54 12.39
N VAL A 91 -13.45 8.54 11.65
CA VAL A 91 -14.33 9.60 12.17
C VAL A 91 -15.76 9.19 11.90
N PHE A 92 -16.56 9.17 12.94
CA PHE A 92 -18.00 8.92 12.87
C PHE A 92 -18.73 10.24 13.10
N SER A 93 -19.72 10.54 12.29
CA SER A 93 -20.58 11.72 12.40
C SER A 93 -22.03 11.27 12.35
N GLY A 94 -22.79 11.55 13.40
CA GLY A 94 -24.15 11.05 13.55
C GLY A 94 -24.23 9.51 13.47
N GLY A 95 -23.23 8.79 13.99
CA GLY A 95 -23.16 7.33 13.96
C GLY A 95 -22.72 6.72 12.62
N GLN A 96 -22.47 7.52 11.58
CA GLN A 96 -22.04 7.07 10.28
C GLN A 96 -20.52 7.23 10.12
N LEU A 97 -19.84 6.20 9.57
CA LEU A 97 -18.42 6.30 9.21
C LEU A 97 -18.22 7.33 8.09
N ALA A 98 -17.70 8.51 8.45
CA ALA A 98 -17.53 9.67 7.57
C ALA A 98 -16.17 9.74 6.90
N ALA A 99 -15.11 9.34 7.63
CA ALA A 99 -13.75 9.32 7.13
C ALA A 99 -12.96 8.22 7.82
N TRP A 100 -11.87 7.75 7.20
CA TRP A 100 -11.03 6.69 7.75
C TRP A 100 -9.60 6.75 7.26
N MET A 101 -8.73 6.07 8.01
CA MET A 101 -7.35 5.82 7.66
C MET A 101 -6.87 4.53 8.32
N VAL A 102 -6.08 3.73 7.61
CA VAL A 102 -5.53 2.45 8.09
C VAL A 102 -4.03 2.38 7.89
N GLN A 103 -3.35 1.51 8.64
CA GLN A 103 -1.95 1.16 8.39
C GLN A 103 -1.89 -0.09 7.52
N SER A 104 -1.02 -0.09 6.50
CA SER A 104 -0.81 -1.23 5.62
C SER A 104 0.12 -2.28 6.26
N TYR A 105 0.12 -3.49 5.72
CA TYR A 105 1.02 -4.56 6.14
C TYR A 105 2.52 -4.28 5.88
N TYR A 106 2.85 -3.36 4.98
CA TYR A 106 4.23 -2.89 4.77
C TYR A 106 4.56 -1.62 5.58
N GLY A 107 3.67 -1.21 6.49
CA GLY A 107 3.90 -0.16 7.48
C GLY A 107 3.43 1.23 7.09
N ALA A 108 3.12 1.52 5.82
CA ALA A 108 2.64 2.83 5.41
C ALA A 108 1.25 3.14 6.00
N MET A 109 1.03 4.39 6.36
CA MET A 109 -0.29 4.91 6.64
C MET A 109 -0.98 5.16 5.30
N PHE A 110 -2.10 4.50 5.02
CA PHE A 110 -2.73 4.49 3.70
C PHE A 110 -4.27 4.47 3.76
N SER A 111 -4.90 4.46 2.59
CA SER A 111 -6.36 4.42 2.43
C SER A 111 -7.08 5.51 3.22
N MET A 112 -6.45 6.71 3.32
CA MET A 112 -7.12 7.85 3.92
C MET A 112 -8.18 8.39 2.96
N GLN A 113 -9.43 8.33 3.40
CA GLN A 113 -10.56 8.82 2.62
C GLN A 113 -11.58 9.53 3.50
N THR A 114 -12.30 10.45 2.89
CA THR A 114 -13.47 11.09 3.47
C THR A 114 -14.60 11.01 2.46
N ARG A 115 -15.77 10.55 2.89
CA ARG A 115 -16.97 10.53 2.05
C ARG A 115 -17.28 11.93 1.52
N PRO A 116 -17.77 12.08 0.28
CA PRO A 116 -17.98 13.38 -0.36
C PRO A 116 -18.74 14.37 0.49
N GLU A 117 -19.82 13.92 1.14
CA GLU A 117 -20.72 14.73 1.98
C GLU A 117 -20.08 15.24 3.28
N PHE A 118 -18.94 14.62 3.69
CA PHE A 118 -18.20 14.99 4.91
C PHE A 118 -16.86 15.68 4.64
N ARG A 119 -16.55 16.01 3.38
CA ARG A 119 -15.30 16.69 3.03
C ARG A 119 -15.23 18.11 3.58
N ARG A 120 -14.01 18.64 3.70
CA ARG A 120 -13.70 20.01 4.15
C ARG A 120 -14.02 20.31 5.62
N LYS A 121 -14.21 19.28 6.43
CA LYS A 121 -14.45 19.36 7.88
C LYS A 121 -13.23 19.05 8.76
N GLY A 122 -12.03 18.96 8.19
CA GLY A 122 -10.80 18.69 8.94
C GLY A 122 -10.57 17.21 9.29
N PHE A 123 -11.44 16.28 8.92
CA PHE A 123 -11.34 14.87 9.31
C PHE A 123 -10.05 14.18 8.88
N GLY A 124 -9.56 14.47 7.67
CA GLY A 124 -8.34 13.85 7.14
C GLY A 124 -7.09 14.19 7.94
N ILE A 125 -6.92 15.47 8.34
CA ILE A 125 -5.75 15.88 9.12
C ILE A 125 -5.78 15.27 10.52
N HIS A 126 -6.96 15.21 11.13
CA HIS A 126 -7.14 14.60 12.44
C HIS A 126 -6.82 13.09 12.43
N LEU A 127 -7.34 12.35 11.46
CA LEU A 127 -7.02 10.93 11.27
C LEU A 127 -5.53 10.70 11.05
N ALA A 128 -4.88 11.52 10.21
CA ALA A 128 -3.45 11.44 9.98
C ALA A 128 -2.65 11.65 11.27
N GLN A 129 -3.06 12.57 12.14
CA GLN A 129 -2.41 12.79 13.45
C GLN A 129 -2.64 11.63 14.40
N CYS A 130 -3.87 11.11 14.51
CA CYS A 130 -4.18 9.95 15.35
C CYS A 130 -3.35 8.74 14.94
N LEU A 131 -3.33 8.42 13.65
CA LEU A 131 -2.59 7.27 13.14
C LEU A 131 -1.08 7.46 13.28
N THR A 132 -0.55 8.66 12.98
CA THR A 132 0.87 9.02 13.18
C THR A 132 1.30 8.76 14.61
N ARG A 133 0.52 9.22 15.59
CA ARG A 133 0.80 9.01 17.01
C ARG A 133 0.78 7.53 17.38
N SER A 134 -0.22 6.79 16.91
CA SER A 134 -0.35 5.36 17.17
C SER A 134 0.84 4.56 16.61
N VAL A 135 1.25 4.85 15.38
CA VAL A 135 2.41 4.22 14.73
C VAL A 135 3.69 4.49 15.52
N ARG A 136 3.89 5.75 15.98
CA ARG A 136 5.05 6.12 16.80
C ARG A 136 5.05 5.46 18.17
N ASN A 137 3.92 5.40 18.84
CA ASN A 137 3.80 4.75 20.16
C ASN A 137 4.13 3.26 20.09
N ARG A 138 4.02 2.66 18.91
CA ARG A 138 4.45 1.28 18.63
C ARG A 138 5.95 1.17 18.29
N GLY A 139 6.70 2.28 18.30
CA GLY A 139 8.14 2.31 18.01
C GLY A 139 8.51 2.36 16.53
N TYR A 140 7.56 2.66 15.64
CA TYR A 140 7.79 2.75 14.21
C TYR A 140 7.87 4.19 13.72
N ILE A 141 8.55 4.39 12.60
CA ILE A 141 8.61 5.68 11.91
C ILE A 141 7.37 5.82 11.01
N PRO A 142 6.52 6.84 11.22
CA PRO A 142 5.36 7.06 10.37
C PRO A 142 5.78 7.48 8.96
N PHE A 143 5.19 6.84 7.95
CA PHE A 143 5.40 7.23 6.56
C PHE A 143 4.14 7.02 5.72
N VAL A 144 4.08 7.75 4.63
CA VAL A 144 3.03 7.65 3.60
C VAL A 144 3.67 7.55 2.23
N VAL A 145 2.92 7.00 1.28
CA VAL A 145 3.27 7.02 -0.13
C VAL A 145 2.28 7.94 -0.83
N ILE A 146 2.79 8.98 -1.48
CA ILE A 146 1.96 9.99 -2.13
C ILE A 146 2.29 10.00 -3.61
N ARG A 147 1.27 9.94 -4.47
CA ARG A 147 1.43 10.13 -5.91
C ARG A 147 1.81 11.58 -6.19
N PRO A 148 2.72 11.85 -7.13
CA PRO A 148 3.19 13.21 -7.44
C PRO A 148 2.08 14.20 -7.77
N GLU A 149 0.98 13.71 -8.37
CA GLU A 149 -0.19 14.50 -8.76
C GLU A 149 -1.21 14.72 -7.64
N ASN A 150 -0.99 14.18 -6.42
CA ASN A 150 -1.93 14.31 -5.32
C ASN A 150 -1.60 15.50 -4.42
N ASP A 151 -1.85 16.72 -4.92
CA ASP A 151 -1.59 17.99 -4.22
C ASP A 151 -2.29 18.09 -2.87
N ALA A 152 -3.49 17.51 -2.75
CA ALA A 152 -4.24 17.53 -1.49
C ALA A 152 -3.50 16.77 -0.38
N SER A 153 -2.99 15.57 -0.68
CA SER A 153 -2.18 14.80 0.27
C SER A 153 -0.84 15.47 0.52
N LEU A 154 -0.17 15.98 -0.52
CA LEU A 154 1.09 16.72 -0.37
C LEU A 154 0.93 17.90 0.60
N SER A 155 -0.10 18.72 0.40
CA SER A 155 -0.38 19.87 1.28
C SER A 155 -0.66 19.44 2.72
N LEU A 156 -1.44 18.37 2.91
CA LEU A 156 -1.79 17.85 4.23
C LEU A 156 -0.56 17.35 4.98
N TYR A 157 0.22 16.45 4.37
CA TYR A 157 1.37 15.84 5.04
C TYR A 157 2.54 16.79 5.24
N ASN A 158 2.75 17.76 4.34
CA ASN A 158 3.71 18.85 4.55
C ASN A 158 3.34 19.70 5.78
N LYS A 159 2.06 20.03 5.97
CA LYS A 159 1.59 20.73 7.18
C LYS A 159 1.83 19.94 8.47
N LEU A 160 1.78 18.62 8.40
CA LEU A 160 2.08 17.72 9.52
C LEU A 160 3.58 17.50 9.75
N GLY A 161 4.44 18.10 8.94
CA GLY A 161 5.89 18.00 9.07
C GLY A 161 6.53 16.80 8.38
N PHE A 162 5.78 16.04 7.59
CA PHE A 162 6.34 14.96 6.77
C PHE A 162 7.23 15.55 5.69
N LYS A 163 8.36 14.89 5.43
CA LYS A 163 9.33 15.28 4.41
C LYS A 163 9.51 14.18 3.39
N ARG A 164 9.64 14.57 2.12
CA ARG A 164 9.97 13.65 1.03
C ARG A 164 11.30 12.97 1.30
N SER A 165 11.34 11.66 1.22
CA SER A 165 12.53 10.84 1.45
C SER A 165 13.10 10.34 0.13
N TYR A 166 12.36 9.50 -0.61
CA TYR A 166 12.82 8.96 -1.89
C TYR A 166 11.65 8.58 -2.80
N PRO A 167 11.90 8.53 -4.13
CA PRO A 167 10.91 8.08 -5.10
C PRO A 167 10.74 6.56 -5.02
N THR A 168 9.53 6.10 -5.24
CA THR A 168 9.17 4.69 -5.26
C THR A 168 8.22 4.38 -6.41
N VAL A 169 8.15 3.11 -6.76
CA VAL A 169 7.28 2.60 -7.82
C VAL A 169 6.55 1.36 -7.32
N ARG A 170 5.26 1.30 -7.60
CA ARG A 170 4.47 0.08 -7.57
C ARG A 170 4.35 -0.45 -8.98
N ALA A 171 4.53 -1.77 -9.16
CA ALA A 171 4.45 -2.38 -10.48
C ALA A 171 3.56 -3.61 -10.50
N ILE A 172 2.85 -3.78 -11.61
CA ILE A 172 2.19 -5.02 -12.03
C ILE A 172 3.04 -5.62 -13.14
N LEU A 173 3.41 -6.87 -12.99
CA LEU A 173 4.24 -7.60 -13.93
C LEU A 173 3.34 -8.48 -14.80
N HIS A 174 3.48 -8.39 -16.10
CA HIS A 174 2.78 -9.21 -17.08
C HIS A 174 3.80 -10.15 -17.74
N PRO A 175 3.68 -11.47 -17.58
CA PRO A 175 4.60 -12.43 -18.20
C PRO A 175 4.57 -12.34 -19.72
N PRO A 176 5.60 -12.81 -20.42
CA PRO A 176 5.56 -12.94 -21.88
C PRO A 176 4.32 -13.75 -22.31
N SER A 177 3.73 -13.40 -23.45
CA SER A 177 2.69 -14.23 -24.05
C SER A 177 3.28 -15.56 -24.47
N GLU A 178 2.59 -16.68 -24.21
CA GLU A 178 3.08 -18.03 -24.53
C GLU A 178 3.42 -18.22 -26.03
N SER A 179 3.00 -17.29 -26.90
CA SER A 179 3.28 -17.29 -28.33
C SER A 179 4.69 -16.80 -28.71
N GLU A 180 5.46 -16.22 -27.77
CA GLU A 180 6.78 -15.62 -28.03
C GLU A 180 7.91 -16.28 -27.21
N ALA A 181 7.66 -17.40 -26.56
CA ALA A 181 8.73 -18.14 -25.91
C ALA A 181 9.69 -18.65 -26.99
N PRO A 182 11.00 -18.31 -26.98
CA PRO A 182 11.95 -18.90 -27.89
C PRO A 182 11.94 -20.41 -27.68
N GLU A 183 11.66 -21.19 -28.74
CA GLU A 183 11.83 -22.64 -28.73
C GLU A 183 13.31 -22.94 -28.38
N GLY A 184 13.55 -23.17 -27.11
CA GLY A 184 14.83 -23.66 -26.64
C GLY A 184 15.00 -25.06 -27.19
N ASN A 185 15.85 -25.22 -28.22
CA ASN A 185 16.37 -26.47 -28.67
C ASN A 185 17.04 -27.19 -27.48
N ILE A 186 16.29 -27.99 -26.77
CA ILE A 186 16.82 -29.03 -25.91
C ILE A 186 17.04 -30.22 -26.83
N GLU A 187 18.23 -30.32 -27.43
CA GLU A 187 18.67 -31.56 -28.03
C GLU A 187 18.64 -32.64 -26.94
N PRO A 188 17.97 -33.79 -27.16
CA PRO A 188 18.03 -34.89 -26.24
C PRO A 188 19.43 -35.49 -26.30
N ASN A 189 20.18 -35.38 -25.24
CA ASN A 189 21.44 -36.09 -25.05
C ASN A 189 21.14 -37.60 -25.07
N ASN A 190 21.43 -38.21 -26.24
CA ASN A 190 21.34 -39.63 -26.48
C ASN A 190 22.62 -40.27 -25.92
N GLU A 191 22.70 -40.47 -24.59
CA GLU A 191 23.70 -41.37 -24.04
C GLU A 191 23.20 -42.83 -24.15
N SER A 192 23.77 -43.48 -25.14
CA SER A 192 23.68 -44.89 -25.43
C SER A 192 23.99 -45.73 -24.19
N ASN A 193 23.02 -46.52 -23.77
CA ASN A 193 23.15 -47.64 -22.88
C ASN A 193 23.82 -48.80 -23.66
N GLU A 194 25.13 -48.97 -23.52
CA GLU A 194 25.81 -50.26 -23.83
C GLU A 194 25.81 -51.17 -22.61
N SER A 195 25.11 -52.25 -22.85
CA SER A 195 25.11 -53.56 -22.21
C SER A 195 26.39 -53.99 -21.46
N LYS A 196 26.20 -54.57 -20.30
CA LYS A 196 26.92 -55.79 -19.88
C LYS A 196 25.95 -56.72 -19.12
N GLN A 197 25.57 -57.79 -19.82
CA GLN A 197 25.29 -59.11 -19.26
C GLN A 197 26.61 -59.76 -18.84
N GLU A 198 26.54 -60.57 -17.84
CA GLU A 198 27.44 -61.65 -17.35
C GLU A 198 27.52 -61.60 -15.83
N GLU A 199 27.38 -62.61 -15.02
CA GLU A 199 27.07 -64.02 -15.13
C GLU A 199 26.73 -64.51 -13.69
N GLU A 200 26.05 -65.63 -13.64
CA GLU A 200 25.80 -66.48 -12.47
C GLU A 200 27.08 -66.84 -11.69
N GLN A 201 26.98 -66.83 -10.37
CA GLN A 201 27.20 -68.03 -9.51
C GLN A 201 26.83 -67.77 -8.07
#